data_bbb1934c82111365f1b4cc7f31cf915a
#
_entry.id   bbb1934c82111365f1b4cc7f31cf915a
#
_cell.length_a   1.000
_cell.length_b   1.000
_cell.length_c   1.000
_cell.angle_alpha   90.00
_cell.angle_beta   90.00
_cell.angle_gamma   90.00
#
_symmetry.space_group_name_H-M   'P 1'
#
loop_
_entity.id
_entity.type
_entity.pdbx_description
1 polymer ?
#
loop_
_entity_poly.entity_id
_entity_poly.type
_entity_poly.pdbx_seq_one_letter_code
_entity_poly.pdbx_strand_id
1 'polypeptide(L)'
;GRKREADKIFRVSFTLFSLIGMAGCLVMIVFADQFSVLMTKNNGSMYAIAALAPMVLFMSMSSCLRGYFQGRSNMVPTAVSQVLESGIKLFVGIALALFFLQTTGLPELGAAGAIIGVSVGSFFALLYILIYFFKSRAQTRYMVREVPVSSTKHILHDLSLIHISEPTRLAL
;
A
#
# COMPACT_ATOMS: atom_id res chain seq x y z
N GLY A 1 -4.72 -11.44 -23.79
CA GLY A 1 -5.24 -10.07 -23.63
C GLY A 1 -5.35 -9.60 -22.19
N ARG A 2 -6.11 -10.28 -21.34
CA ARG A 2 -6.48 -9.83 -19.98
C ARG A 2 -5.32 -9.43 -19.04
N LYS A 3 -4.19 -10.13 -19.08
CA LYS A 3 -3.03 -9.79 -18.22
C LYS A 3 -2.36 -8.47 -18.61
N ARG A 4 -2.30 -8.16 -19.90
CA ARG A 4 -1.73 -6.89 -20.40
C ARG A 4 -2.64 -5.70 -20.07
N GLU A 5 -3.95 -5.88 -20.09
CA GLU A 5 -4.93 -4.85 -19.71
C GLU A 5 -4.86 -4.55 -18.21
N ALA A 6 -4.81 -5.58 -17.37
CA ALA A 6 -4.62 -5.42 -15.93
C ALA A 6 -3.31 -4.69 -15.58
N ASP A 7 -2.22 -4.97 -16.29
CA ASP A 7 -0.95 -4.27 -16.10
C ASP A 7 -0.99 -2.81 -16.56
N LYS A 8 -1.77 -2.50 -17.62
CA LYS A 8 -2.00 -1.11 -18.04
C LYS A 8 -2.81 -0.34 -17.00
N ILE A 9 -3.93 -0.93 -16.56
CA ILE A 9 -4.79 -0.33 -15.54
C ILE A 9 -3.98 -0.05 -14.26
N PHE A 10 -3.18 -1.04 -13.81
CA PHE A 10 -2.34 -0.86 -12.62
C PHE A 10 -1.34 0.31 -12.79
N ARG A 11 -0.65 0.41 -13.94
CA ARG A 11 0.30 1.52 -14.17
C ARG A 11 -0.38 2.87 -14.15
N VAL A 12 -1.52 3.00 -14.83
CA VAL A 12 -2.30 4.25 -14.86
C VAL A 12 -2.78 4.62 -13.45
N SER A 13 -3.34 3.65 -12.72
CA SER A 13 -3.79 3.87 -11.35
C SER A 13 -2.63 4.24 -10.42
N PHE A 14 -1.50 3.54 -10.50
CA PHE A 14 -0.34 3.84 -9.67
C PHE A 14 0.21 5.25 -9.94
N THR A 15 0.29 5.67 -11.21
CA THR A 15 0.71 7.02 -11.58
C THR A 15 -0.28 8.07 -11.06
N LEU A 16 -1.58 7.83 -11.21
CA LEU A 16 -2.64 8.72 -10.70
C LEU A 16 -2.56 8.85 -9.17
N PHE A 17 -2.53 7.76 -8.45
CA PHE A 17 -2.43 7.77 -6.98
C PHE A 17 -1.15 8.41 -6.49
N SER A 18 -0.03 8.21 -7.19
CA SER A 18 1.24 8.87 -6.88
C SER A 18 1.18 10.38 -7.09
N LEU A 19 0.56 10.84 -8.19
CA LEU A 19 0.36 12.27 -8.47
C LEU A 19 -0.56 12.93 -7.44
N ILE A 20 -1.69 12.29 -7.12
CA ILE A 20 -2.62 12.78 -6.09
C ILE A 20 -1.95 12.83 -4.73
N GLY A 21 -1.19 11.78 -4.36
CA GLY A 21 -0.44 11.75 -3.11
C GLY A 21 0.63 12.83 -3.04
N MET A 22 1.33 13.08 -4.14
CA MET A 22 2.33 14.15 -4.24
C MET A 22 1.68 15.54 -4.13
N ALA A 23 0.58 15.75 -4.83
CA ALA A 23 -0.18 17.00 -4.72
C ALA A 23 -0.69 17.23 -3.29
N GLY A 24 -1.26 16.20 -2.66
CA GLY A 24 -1.69 16.25 -1.26
C GLY A 24 -0.55 16.55 -0.28
N CYS A 25 0.60 15.91 -0.47
CA CYS A 25 1.81 16.18 0.31
C CYS A 25 2.26 17.63 0.16
N LEU A 26 2.33 18.16 -1.07
CA LEU A 26 2.70 19.54 -1.34
C LEU A 26 1.71 20.53 -0.72
N VAL A 27 0.41 20.30 -0.87
CA VAL A 27 -0.63 21.14 -0.25
C VAL A 27 -0.45 21.14 1.28
N MET A 28 -0.23 19.99 1.91
CA MET A 28 -0.03 19.93 3.36
C MET A 28 1.22 20.68 3.82
N ILE A 29 2.32 20.65 3.05
CA ILE A 29 3.55 21.38 3.38
C ILE A 29 3.34 22.89 3.21
N VAL A 30 2.79 23.31 2.08
CA VAL A 30 2.62 24.73 1.74
C VAL A 30 1.61 25.42 2.69
N PHE A 31 0.54 24.71 3.04
CA PHE A 31 -0.53 25.23 3.90
C PHE A 31 -0.44 24.75 5.35
N ALA A 32 0.70 24.21 5.80
CA ALA A 32 0.87 23.69 7.16
C ALA A 32 0.56 24.72 8.23
N ASP A 33 0.99 25.97 8.03
CA ASP A 33 0.75 27.07 8.96
C ASP A 33 -0.74 27.44 9.03
N GLN A 34 -1.39 27.58 7.90
CA GLN A 34 -2.82 27.89 7.81
C GLN A 34 -3.68 26.77 8.45
N PHE A 35 -3.32 25.52 8.22
CA PHE A 35 -3.99 24.38 8.84
C PHE A 35 -3.76 24.34 10.36
N SER A 36 -2.55 24.70 10.82
CA SER A 36 -2.23 24.79 12.26
C SER A 36 -3.11 25.82 12.95
N VAL A 37 -3.18 27.03 12.41
CA VAL A 37 -4.02 28.11 12.95
C VAL A 37 -5.50 27.75 12.92
N LEU A 38 -5.98 27.14 11.85
CA LEU A 38 -7.38 26.76 11.70
C LEU A 38 -7.82 25.69 12.69
N MET A 39 -6.97 24.67 12.94
CA MET A 39 -7.31 23.53 13.78
C MET A 39 -7.04 23.74 15.26
N THR A 40 -5.94 24.39 15.63
CA THR A 40 -5.49 24.47 17.01
C THR A 40 -5.44 25.90 17.55
N LYS A 41 -5.67 26.91 16.71
CA LYS A 41 -5.52 28.35 17.06
C LYS A 41 -4.11 28.67 17.63
N ASN A 42 -3.12 27.81 17.37
CA ASN A 42 -1.75 27.95 17.83
C ASN A 42 -0.80 27.46 16.74
N ASN A 43 0.32 28.16 16.53
CA ASN A 43 1.32 27.84 15.51
C ASN A 43 2.19 26.62 15.87
N GLY A 44 2.13 26.14 17.11
CA GLY A 44 2.93 24.99 17.58
C GLY A 44 2.63 23.67 16.85
N SER A 45 1.42 23.51 16.31
CA SER A 45 1.02 22.31 15.55
C SER A 45 1.53 22.26 14.12
N MET A 46 2.15 23.33 13.61
CA MET A 46 2.72 23.38 12.25
C MET A 46 3.73 22.24 12.00
N TYR A 47 4.59 21.97 12.96
CA TYR A 47 5.59 20.88 12.85
C TYR A 47 4.93 19.50 12.74
N ALA A 48 3.85 19.29 13.47
CA ALA A 48 3.07 18.06 13.42
C ALA A 48 2.38 17.87 12.06
N ILE A 49 1.81 18.92 11.51
CA ILE A 49 1.14 18.90 10.19
C ILE A 49 2.15 18.68 9.07
N ALA A 50 3.30 19.37 9.12
CA ALA A 50 4.36 19.15 8.13
C ALA A 50 4.92 17.73 8.19
N ALA A 51 5.03 17.12 9.37
CA ALA A 51 5.46 15.74 9.56
C ALA A 51 4.45 14.70 9.02
N LEU A 52 3.16 15.06 8.91
CA LEU A 52 2.13 14.21 8.28
C LEU A 52 2.21 14.19 6.74
N ALA A 53 2.76 15.22 6.13
CA ALA A 53 2.73 15.35 4.68
C ALA A 53 3.36 14.16 3.92
N PRO A 54 4.54 13.61 4.29
CA PRO A 54 5.11 12.44 3.63
C PRO A 54 4.24 11.19 3.77
N MET A 55 3.50 11.05 4.88
CA MET A 55 2.59 9.93 5.10
C MET A 55 1.52 9.86 4.02
N VAL A 56 0.95 11.00 3.60
CA VAL A 56 -0.10 11.07 2.57
C VAL A 56 0.40 10.47 1.26
N LEU A 57 1.64 10.78 0.86
CA LEU A 57 2.26 10.22 -0.33
C LEU A 57 2.45 8.69 -0.20
N PHE A 58 3.03 8.23 0.91
CA PHE A 58 3.29 6.79 1.13
C PHE A 58 1.99 5.97 1.19
N MET A 59 0.96 6.51 1.84
CA MET A 59 -0.36 5.88 1.93
C MET A 59 -1.04 5.77 0.57
N SER A 60 -0.99 6.81 -0.27
CA SER A 60 -1.55 6.79 -1.62
C SER A 60 -0.92 5.69 -2.47
N MET A 61 0.40 5.60 -2.48
CA MET A 61 1.13 4.57 -3.23
C MET A 61 0.86 3.17 -2.69
N SER A 62 0.85 3.00 -1.37
CA SER A 62 0.54 1.72 -0.71
C SER A 62 -0.87 1.24 -1.02
N SER A 63 -1.86 2.14 -1.05
CA SER A 63 -3.25 1.81 -1.33
C SER A 63 -3.43 1.24 -2.73
N CYS A 64 -2.74 1.80 -3.73
CA CYS A 64 -2.76 1.26 -5.09
C CYS A 64 -2.17 -0.16 -5.17
N LEU A 65 -1.04 -0.42 -4.49
CA LEU A 65 -0.41 -1.74 -4.44
C LEU A 65 -1.28 -2.76 -3.69
N ARG A 66 -1.90 -2.36 -2.58
CA ARG A 66 -2.86 -3.18 -1.83
C ARG A 66 -4.06 -3.55 -2.70
N GLY A 67 -4.64 -2.58 -3.41
CA GLY A 67 -5.72 -2.82 -4.36
C GLY A 67 -5.36 -3.82 -5.47
N TYR A 68 -4.12 -3.77 -5.97
CA TYR A 68 -3.64 -4.73 -6.95
C TYR A 68 -3.62 -6.18 -6.41
N PHE A 69 -3.16 -6.40 -5.17
CA PHE A 69 -3.15 -7.72 -4.54
C PHE A 69 -4.55 -8.20 -4.17
N GLN A 70 -5.41 -7.31 -3.68
CA GLN A 70 -6.80 -7.61 -3.37
C GLN A 70 -7.58 -8.02 -4.63
N GLY A 71 -7.38 -7.32 -5.75
CA GLY A 71 -7.98 -7.68 -7.05
C GLY A 71 -7.51 -9.03 -7.62
N ARG A 72 -6.42 -9.58 -7.07
CA ARG A 72 -5.92 -10.93 -7.38
C ARG A 72 -6.31 -11.97 -6.33
N SER A 73 -7.21 -11.64 -5.42
CA SER A 73 -7.64 -12.49 -4.30
C SER A 73 -6.47 -12.92 -3.38
N ASN A 74 -5.36 -12.17 -3.36
CA ASN A 74 -4.23 -12.41 -2.49
C ASN A 74 -4.17 -11.33 -1.40
N MET A 75 -4.81 -11.61 -0.26
CA MET A 75 -4.91 -10.68 0.86
C MET A 75 -3.68 -10.68 1.78
N VAL A 76 -2.84 -11.72 1.70
CA VAL A 76 -1.70 -11.91 2.63
C VAL A 76 -0.73 -10.73 2.61
N PRO A 77 -0.21 -10.25 1.45
CA PRO A 77 0.73 -9.12 1.46
C PRO A 77 0.10 -7.84 2.00
N THR A 78 -1.20 -7.64 1.77
CA THR A 78 -1.94 -6.49 2.29
C THR A 78 -2.03 -6.54 3.81
N ALA A 79 -2.43 -7.68 4.37
CA ALA A 79 -2.54 -7.86 5.82
C ALA A 79 -1.18 -7.69 6.51
N VAL A 80 -0.14 -8.34 6.01
CA VAL A 80 1.22 -8.23 6.56
C VAL A 80 1.73 -6.79 6.51
N SER A 81 1.50 -6.07 5.39
CA SER A 81 1.93 -4.66 5.28
C SER A 81 1.23 -3.77 6.31
N GLN A 82 -0.04 -4.03 6.62
CA GLN A 82 -0.81 -3.26 7.62
C GLN A 82 -0.36 -3.54 9.04
N VAL A 83 -0.11 -4.80 9.38
CA VAL A 83 0.42 -5.18 10.70
C VAL A 83 1.80 -4.57 10.92
N LEU A 84 2.68 -4.66 9.91
CA LEU A 84 4.01 -4.06 9.96
C LEU A 84 3.93 -2.53 10.14
N GLU A 85 3.05 -1.88 9.35
CA GLU A 85 2.80 -0.45 9.45
C GLU A 85 2.38 -0.03 10.85
N SER A 86 1.38 -0.71 11.43
CA SER A 86 0.86 -0.42 12.76
C SER A 86 1.90 -0.66 13.85
N GLY A 87 2.66 -1.74 13.76
CA GLY A 87 3.73 -2.05 14.71
C GLY A 87 4.83 -0.98 14.69
N ILE A 88 5.33 -0.63 13.51
CA ILE A 88 6.39 0.40 13.39
C ILE A 88 5.88 1.76 13.84
N LYS A 89 4.66 2.16 13.48
CA LYS A 89 4.03 3.41 13.95
C LYS A 89 4.02 3.49 15.47
N LEU A 90 3.62 2.40 16.11
CA LEU A 90 3.54 2.33 17.57
C LEU A 90 4.93 2.46 18.22
N PHE A 91 5.87 1.60 17.85
CA PHE A 91 7.18 1.57 18.48
C PHE A 91 8.00 2.82 18.19
N VAL A 92 8.13 3.20 16.93
CA VAL A 92 8.92 4.38 16.51
C VAL A 92 8.24 5.67 16.96
N GLY A 93 6.91 5.75 16.87
CA GLY A 93 6.14 6.91 17.30
C GLY A 93 6.31 7.19 18.79
N ILE A 94 6.17 6.17 19.66
CA ILE A 94 6.37 6.33 21.09
C ILE A 94 7.83 6.69 21.40
N ALA A 95 8.78 6.00 20.78
CA ALA A 95 10.20 6.26 21.03
C ALA A 95 10.59 7.70 20.68
N LEU A 96 10.17 8.21 19.52
CA LEU A 96 10.45 9.58 19.09
C LEU A 96 9.69 10.61 19.92
N ALA A 97 8.43 10.33 20.29
CA ALA A 97 7.66 11.21 21.14
C ALA A 97 8.34 11.41 22.50
N LEU A 98 8.74 10.32 23.15
CA LEU A 98 9.44 10.37 24.45
C LEU A 98 10.81 11.04 24.31
N PHE A 99 11.56 10.73 23.25
CA PHE A 99 12.86 11.34 23.02
C PHE A 99 12.77 12.87 22.89
N PHE A 100 11.85 13.37 22.06
CA PHE A 100 11.67 14.81 21.88
C PHE A 100 11.10 15.47 23.13
N LEU A 101 10.18 14.83 23.83
CA LEU A 101 9.63 15.36 25.08
C LEU A 101 10.70 15.49 26.17
N GLN A 102 11.58 14.50 26.31
CA GLN A 102 12.65 14.52 27.32
C GLN A 102 13.77 15.53 27.01
N THR A 103 14.07 15.70 25.70
CA THR A 103 15.17 16.58 25.29
C THR A 103 14.76 18.05 25.26
N THR A 104 13.54 18.37 24.88
CA THR A 104 13.08 19.75 24.66
C THR A 104 12.10 20.25 25.71
N GLY A 105 11.44 19.35 26.43
CA GLY A 105 10.39 19.69 27.39
C GLY A 105 9.10 20.25 26.74
N LEU A 106 9.04 20.33 25.40
CA LEU A 106 7.92 20.92 24.67
C LEU A 106 6.96 19.82 24.17
N PRO A 107 5.68 19.81 24.62
CA PRO A 107 4.70 18.83 24.19
C PRO A 107 4.45 18.83 22.67
N GLU A 108 4.58 20.00 22.05
CA GLU A 108 4.39 20.19 20.61
C GLU A 108 5.42 19.40 19.78
N LEU A 109 6.68 19.40 20.21
CA LEU A 109 7.75 18.63 19.58
C LEU A 109 7.62 17.13 19.87
N GLY A 110 7.12 16.76 21.04
CA GLY A 110 6.77 15.37 21.36
C GLY A 110 5.67 14.84 20.41
N ALA A 111 4.64 15.63 20.16
CA ALA A 111 3.59 15.29 19.19
C ALA A 111 4.13 15.17 17.76
N ALA A 112 4.99 16.10 17.34
CA ALA A 112 5.65 16.02 16.02
C ALA A 112 6.50 14.75 15.91
N GLY A 113 7.22 14.36 16.96
CA GLY A 113 7.98 13.11 17.02
C GLY A 113 7.12 11.87 16.84
N ALA A 114 5.95 11.82 17.51
CA ALA A 114 4.98 10.73 17.31
C ALA A 114 4.53 10.63 15.85
N ILE A 115 4.25 11.75 15.21
CA ILE A 115 3.78 11.83 13.83
C ILE A 115 4.89 11.46 12.84
N ILE A 116 6.14 11.80 13.10
CA ILE A 116 7.28 11.30 12.33
C ILE A 116 7.30 9.76 12.35
N GLY A 117 7.06 9.14 13.50
CA GLY A 117 6.94 7.71 13.63
C GLY A 117 5.83 7.12 12.75
N VAL A 118 4.71 7.82 12.59
CA VAL A 118 3.63 7.42 11.67
C VAL A 118 4.08 7.45 10.21
N SER A 119 4.82 8.48 9.81
CA SER A 119 5.37 8.61 8.46
C SER A 119 6.41 7.51 8.16
N VAL A 120 7.27 7.20 9.14
CA VAL A 120 8.25 6.11 9.05
C VAL A 120 7.56 4.76 8.91
N GLY A 121 6.52 4.48 9.70
CA GLY A 121 5.74 3.24 9.58
C GLY A 121 5.12 3.06 8.20
N SER A 122 4.53 4.13 7.65
CA SER A 122 3.95 4.11 6.30
C SER A 122 5.01 3.90 5.21
N PHE A 123 6.21 4.46 5.38
CA PHE A 123 7.32 4.23 4.47
C PHE A 123 7.76 2.76 4.45
N PHE A 124 7.95 2.13 5.60
CA PHE A 124 8.35 0.72 5.67
C PHE A 124 7.25 -0.22 5.16
N ALA A 125 5.98 0.10 5.38
CA ALA A 125 4.86 -0.64 4.81
C ALA A 125 4.84 -0.57 3.28
N LEU A 126 5.07 0.63 2.72
CA LEU A 126 5.21 0.82 1.28
C LEU A 126 6.40 0.02 0.74
N LEU A 127 7.55 0.08 1.40
CA LEU A 127 8.75 -0.64 0.99
C LEU A 127 8.50 -2.16 0.97
N TYR A 128 7.89 -2.70 2.01
CA TYR A 128 7.53 -4.12 2.09
C TYR A 128 6.63 -4.56 0.93
N ILE A 129 5.51 -3.85 0.70
CA ILE A 129 4.54 -4.24 -0.33
C ILE A 129 5.12 -4.07 -1.74
N LEU A 130 6.03 -3.12 -1.92
CA LEU A 130 6.72 -2.86 -3.18
C LEU A 130 7.73 -3.97 -3.50
N ILE A 131 8.52 -4.40 -2.50
CA ILE A 131 9.44 -5.55 -2.63
C ILE A 131 8.65 -6.81 -2.96
N TYR A 132 7.55 -7.05 -2.24
CA TYR A 132 6.68 -8.20 -2.50
C TYR A 132 6.09 -8.17 -3.92
N PHE A 133 5.69 -7.00 -4.39
CA PHE A 133 5.18 -6.80 -5.75
C PHE A 133 6.22 -7.17 -6.82
N PHE A 134 7.46 -6.69 -6.69
CA PHE A 134 8.52 -7.02 -7.63
C PHE A 134 8.87 -8.51 -7.60
N LYS A 135 8.96 -9.10 -6.40
CA LYS A 135 9.23 -10.54 -6.22
C LYS A 135 8.13 -11.41 -6.83
N SER A 136 6.87 -11.08 -6.59
CA SER A 136 5.71 -11.79 -7.16
C SER A 136 5.67 -11.69 -8.69
N ARG A 137 6.00 -10.54 -9.25
CA ARG A 137 6.10 -10.37 -10.71
C ARG A 137 7.25 -11.18 -11.32
N ALA A 138 8.40 -11.20 -10.68
CA ALA A 138 9.54 -12.02 -11.13
C ALA A 138 9.14 -13.50 -11.15
N GLN A 139 8.56 -14.01 -10.07
CA GLN A 139 8.14 -15.41 -9.96
C GLN A 139 7.09 -15.81 -11.01
N THR A 140 6.11 -14.94 -11.27
CA THR A 140 5.11 -15.19 -12.32
C THR A 140 5.75 -15.23 -13.71
N ARG A 141 6.80 -14.46 -13.95
CA ARG A 141 7.52 -14.43 -15.22
C ARG A 141 8.34 -15.72 -15.45
N TYR A 142 8.91 -16.28 -14.39
CA TYR A 142 9.61 -17.59 -14.45
C TYR A 142 8.63 -18.72 -14.67
N MET A 143 7.50 -18.80 -13.95
CA MET A 143 6.51 -19.85 -14.11
C MET A 143 5.87 -19.88 -15.51
N VAL A 144 5.60 -18.72 -16.11
CA VAL A 144 5.05 -18.65 -17.49
C VAL A 144 6.08 -19.09 -18.54
N ARG A 145 7.37 -19.07 -18.22
CA ARG A 145 8.44 -19.51 -19.12
C ARG A 145 8.68 -21.03 -19.07
N GLU A 146 8.28 -21.68 -17.98
CA GLU A 146 8.49 -23.12 -17.76
C GLU A 146 7.27 -23.99 -18.07
N VAL A 147 6.07 -23.41 -18.23
CA VAL A 147 4.89 -24.18 -18.64
C VAL A 147 4.95 -24.36 -20.15
N PRO A 148 5.23 -25.58 -20.66
CA PRO A 148 5.05 -25.87 -22.08
C PRO A 148 3.60 -25.58 -22.41
N VAL A 149 3.37 -24.86 -23.50
CA VAL A 149 2.04 -24.54 -24.00
C VAL A 149 1.32 -25.86 -24.25
N SER A 150 0.56 -26.31 -23.27
CA SER A 150 -0.35 -27.45 -23.42
C SER A 150 -1.25 -27.14 -24.60
N SER A 151 -1.24 -28.02 -25.59
CA SER A 151 -1.98 -27.85 -26.84
C SER A 151 -3.44 -27.54 -26.52
N THR A 152 -4.00 -26.51 -27.14
CA THR A 152 -5.40 -26.09 -27.00
C THR A 152 -6.40 -27.24 -27.12
N LYS A 153 -6.01 -28.31 -27.81
CA LYS A 153 -6.77 -29.55 -27.95
C LYS A 153 -6.94 -30.32 -26.63
N HIS A 154 -5.92 -30.34 -25.74
CA HIS A 154 -6.03 -31.01 -24.45
C HIS A 154 -6.97 -30.25 -23.51
N ILE A 155 -6.91 -28.91 -23.50
CA ILE A 155 -7.79 -28.08 -22.68
C ILE A 155 -9.25 -28.22 -23.12
N LEU A 156 -9.52 -28.30 -24.42
CA LEU A 156 -10.87 -28.51 -24.96
C LEU A 156 -11.39 -29.91 -24.63
N HIS A 157 -10.53 -30.92 -24.66
CA HIS A 157 -10.90 -32.30 -24.32
C HIS A 157 -11.27 -32.42 -22.83
N ASP A 158 -10.47 -31.81 -21.92
CA ASP A 158 -10.74 -31.82 -20.47
C ASP A 158 -12.03 -31.05 -20.15
N LEU A 159 -12.27 -29.91 -20.80
CA LEU A 159 -13.51 -29.14 -20.64
C LEU A 159 -14.73 -29.92 -21.15
N SER A 160 -14.60 -30.71 -22.24
CA SER A 160 -15.69 -31.55 -22.76
C SER A 160 -16.03 -32.69 -21.79
N LEU A 161 -15.02 -33.29 -21.12
CA LEU A 161 -15.23 -34.35 -20.15
C LEU A 161 -15.94 -33.83 -18.88
N ILE A 162 -15.63 -32.62 -18.43
CA ILE A 162 -16.30 -31.99 -17.29
C ILE A 162 -17.77 -31.71 -17.63
N HIS A 163 -18.05 -31.26 -18.83
CA HIS A 163 -19.43 -30.94 -19.26
C HIS A 163 -20.30 -32.19 -19.48
N ILE A 164 -19.70 -33.34 -19.80
CA ILE A 164 -20.40 -34.63 -19.96
C ILE A 164 -20.66 -35.32 -18.63
N SER A 165 -19.83 -35.09 -17.60
CA SER A 165 -19.96 -35.77 -16.29
C SER A 165 -20.94 -35.10 -15.31
N GLU A 166 -21.31 -33.83 -15.53
CA GLU A 166 -22.20 -33.10 -14.63
C GLU A 166 -23.69 -33.52 -14.69
N PRO A 167 -24.30 -33.85 -15.84
CA PRO A 167 -25.72 -34.22 -15.85
C PRO A 167 -26.01 -35.58 -15.21
N THR A 168 -25.01 -36.46 -15.07
CA THR A 168 -25.22 -37.83 -14.55
C THR A 168 -25.24 -37.87 -13.02
N ARG A 169 -24.74 -36.87 -12.33
CA ARG A 169 -24.75 -36.78 -10.84
C ARG A 169 -26.05 -36.20 -10.28
N LEU A 170 -26.84 -35.50 -11.07
CA LEU A 170 -28.12 -34.92 -10.64
C LEU A 170 -29.30 -35.86 -10.92
N ALA A 171 -29.11 -36.99 -11.63
CA ALA A 171 -30.15 -37.95 -11.98
C ALA A 171 -30.19 -39.19 -11.06
N LEU A 172 -29.33 -39.27 -10.06
CA LEU A 172 -29.28 -40.35 -9.05
C LEU A 172 -29.60 -39.83 -7.66
#